data_5736117c2494b73afb8ae68565ec5fdf
#
_entry.id   5736117c2494b73afb8ae68565ec5fdf
#
_cell.length_a   1.000
_cell.length_b   1.000
_cell.length_c   1.000
_cell.angle_alpha   90.00
_cell.angle_beta   90.00
_cell.angle_gamma   90.00
#
_symmetry.space_group_name_H-M   'P 1'
#
loop_
_entity.id
_entity.type
_entity.pdbx_description
1 polymer ?
#
loop_
_entity_poly.entity_id
_entity_poly.type
_entity_poly.pdbx_seq_one_letter_code
_entity_poly.pdbx_strand_id
1 'polypeptide(L)'
;AIPFWLWLGRSIGKHRAFMCTLITVACVSAANLLLDYGDYLPFFLLFVIKGFCFGGLQFLPIAMLADVVDVDAARSGGRRAGTYFAFLGFTEKIAIAFGTGVSLNIVGLLGFDPAGGIAASTDIGVLSLRLVYCLGPIVFYGLALKLIWNYPLTPARHARLRERLERRAARLGGQPAAADAVAQQP
;
A
#
# COMPACT_ATOMS: atom_id res chain seq x y z
N ALA A 1 8.95 0.75 -12.18
CA ALA A 1 8.83 0.79 -10.71
C ALA A 1 8.72 -0.61 -10.09
N ILE A 2 7.80 -1.47 -10.59
CA ILE A 2 7.50 -2.80 -10.01
C ILE A 2 8.73 -3.69 -9.81
N PRO A 3 9.60 -3.92 -10.80
CA PRO A 3 10.78 -4.79 -10.63
C PRO A 3 11.71 -4.32 -9.51
N PHE A 4 11.87 -3.00 -9.38
CA PHE A 4 12.67 -2.40 -8.31
C PHE A 4 12.10 -2.71 -6.92
N TRP A 5 10.80 -2.53 -6.73
CA TRP A 5 10.13 -2.78 -5.45
C TRP A 5 10.11 -4.26 -5.08
N LEU A 6 9.99 -5.15 -6.06
CA LEU A 6 10.11 -6.60 -5.86
C LEU A 6 11.53 -6.98 -5.45
N TRP A 7 12.54 -6.42 -6.13
CA TRP A 7 13.94 -6.63 -5.78
C TRP A 7 14.25 -6.10 -4.36
N LEU A 8 13.81 -4.87 -4.05
CA LEU A 8 13.99 -4.29 -2.73
C LEU A 8 13.29 -5.11 -1.64
N GLY A 9 12.06 -5.56 -1.91
CA GLY A 9 11.31 -6.40 -0.99
C GLY A 9 11.96 -7.76 -0.73
N ARG A 10 12.72 -8.31 -1.70
CA ARG A 10 13.51 -9.53 -1.52
C ARG A 10 14.80 -9.28 -0.73
N SER A 11 15.45 -8.14 -0.93
CA SER A 11 16.76 -7.84 -0.32
C SER A 11 16.65 -7.40 1.15
N ILE A 12 15.74 -6.47 1.48
CA ILE A 12 15.59 -5.92 2.85
C ILE A 12 14.35 -6.43 3.58
N GLY A 13 13.51 -7.22 2.89
CA GLY A 13 12.22 -7.71 3.38
C GLY A 13 11.04 -6.80 3.00
N LYS A 14 9.90 -7.43 2.64
CA LYS A 14 8.69 -6.74 2.15
C LYS A 14 8.20 -5.65 3.11
N HIS A 15 8.24 -5.92 4.42
CA HIS A 15 7.85 -4.99 5.47
C HIS A 15 8.70 -3.71 5.47
N ARG A 16 10.04 -3.84 5.44
CA ARG A 16 10.95 -2.70 5.42
C ARG A 16 10.87 -1.93 4.11
N ALA A 17 10.73 -2.62 2.98
CA ALA A 17 10.53 -2.00 1.69
C ALA A 17 9.24 -1.16 1.67
N PHE A 18 8.16 -1.67 2.26
CA PHE A 18 6.90 -0.94 2.37
C PHE A 18 7.01 0.29 3.27
N MET A 19 7.71 0.19 4.41
CA MET A 19 8.00 1.36 5.28
C MET A 19 8.81 2.43 4.53
N CYS A 20 9.84 2.02 3.77
CA CYS A 20 10.60 2.96 2.93
C CYS A 20 9.69 3.67 1.91
N THR A 21 8.77 2.94 1.27
CA THR A 21 7.80 3.54 0.35
C THR A 21 6.93 4.59 1.04
N LEU A 22 6.35 4.26 2.21
CA LEU A 22 5.50 5.18 2.98
C LEU A 22 6.26 6.45 3.38
N ILE A 23 7.49 6.30 3.88
CA ILE A 23 8.35 7.43 4.25
C ILE A 23 8.65 8.30 3.04
N THR A 24 9.07 7.71 1.92
CA THR A 24 9.39 8.45 0.71
C THR A 24 8.19 9.25 0.20
N VAL A 25 7.00 8.64 0.14
CA VAL A 25 5.78 9.35 -0.31
C VAL A 25 5.38 10.45 0.67
N ALA A 26 5.53 10.25 1.98
CA ALA A 26 5.27 11.28 2.98
C ALA A 26 6.23 12.47 2.82
N CYS A 27 7.53 12.21 2.63
CA CYS A 27 8.54 13.25 2.37
C CYS A 27 8.27 14.02 1.08
N VAL A 28 7.92 13.32 -0.01
CA VAL A 28 7.55 13.94 -1.29
C VAL A 28 6.29 14.79 -1.14
N SER A 29 5.30 14.32 -0.37
CA SER A 29 4.08 15.10 -0.09
C SER A 29 4.39 16.35 0.75
N ALA A 30 5.31 16.26 1.70
CA ALA A 30 5.77 17.42 2.46
C ALA A 30 6.57 18.41 1.58
N ALA A 31 7.43 17.91 0.69
CA ALA A 31 8.17 18.75 -0.24
C ALA A 31 7.26 19.54 -1.19
N ASN A 32 6.10 18.99 -1.56
CA ASN A 32 5.11 19.72 -2.36
C ASN A 32 4.52 20.97 -1.64
N LEU A 33 4.57 21.04 -0.30
CA LEU A 33 4.18 22.24 0.44
C LEU A 33 5.13 23.43 0.23
N LEU A 34 6.38 23.15 -0.13
CA LEU A 34 7.41 24.18 -0.32
C LEU A 34 7.40 24.78 -1.74
N LEU A 35 6.60 24.20 -2.66
CA LEU A 35 6.52 24.67 -4.03
C LEU A 35 5.52 25.82 -4.15
N ASP A 36 5.92 26.83 -4.91
CA ASP A 36 5.05 27.95 -5.25
C ASP A 36 4.50 27.88 -6.67
N TYR A 37 3.59 28.79 -6.99
CA TYR A 37 3.01 28.89 -8.32
C TYR A 37 4.08 29.24 -9.36
N GLY A 38 4.26 28.34 -10.35
CA GLY A 38 5.29 28.47 -11.39
C GLY A 38 6.42 27.47 -11.30
N ASP A 39 6.55 26.74 -10.18
CA ASP A 39 7.58 25.72 -9.96
C ASP A 39 7.25 24.39 -10.67
N TYR A 40 7.02 24.45 -12.00
CA TYR A 40 6.58 23.28 -12.76
C TYR A 40 7.62 22.15 -12.79
N LEU A 41 8.91 22.47 -12.91
CA LEU A 41 9.96 21.46 -13.00
C LEU A 41 10.14 20.69 -11.69
N PRO A 42 10.31 21.31 -10.51
CA PRO A 42 10.38 20.58 -9.26
C PRO A 42 9.09 19.82 -8.96
N PHE A 43 7.91 20.38 -9.25
CA PHE A 43 6.65 19.66 -9.12
C PHE A 43 6.62 18.39 -9.97
N PHE A 44 7.03 18.46 -11.25
CA PHE A 44 7.09 17.31 -12.14
C PHE A 44 8.03 16.22 -11.61
N LEU A 45 9.22 16.60 -11.11
CA LEU A 45 10.15 15.64 -10.52
C LEU A 45 9.58 14.94 -9.29
N LEU A 46 8.95 15.69 -8.39
CA LEU A 46 8.27 15.11 -7.21
C LEU A 46 7.11 14.19 -7.62
N PHE A 47 6.37 14.54 -8.66
CA PHE A 47 5.29 13.72 -9.19
C PHE A 47 5.80 12.40 -9.77
N VAL A 48 6.92 12.42 -10.50
CA VAL A 48 7.57 11.21 -11.02
C VAL A 48 8.02 10.29 -9.88
N ILE A 49 8.62 10.84 -8.82
CA ILE A 49 9.03 10.07 -7.63
C ILE A 49 7.81 9.48 -6.95
N LYS A 50 6.73 10.25 -6.79
CA LYS A 50 5.46 9.78 -6.20
C LYS A 50 4.85 8.65 -7.02
N GLY A 51 4.85 8.77 -8.35
CA GLY A 51 4.40 7.73 -9.27
C GLY A 51 5.26 6.46 -9.21
N PHE A 52 6.58 6.61 -9.03
CA PHE A 52 7.48 5.47 -8.82
C PHE A 52 7.15 4.72 -7.53
N CYS A 53 6.90 5.46 -6.43
CA CYS A 53 6.51 4.90 -5.13
C CYS A 53 5.13 4.24 -5.17
N PHE A 54 4.23 4.69 -6.04
CA PHE A 54 2.89 4.11 -6.20
C PHE A 54 2.96 2.61 -6.53
N GLY A 55 3.96 2.18 -7.30
CA GLY A 55 4.23 0.75 -7.52
C GLY A 55 4.49 -0.03 -6.23
N GLY A 56 5.25 0.54 -5.30
CA GLY A 56 5.49 -0.08 -3.98
C GLY A 56 4.24 -0.13 -3.12
N LEU A 57 3.43 0.94 -3.12
CA LEU A 57 2.16 1.00 -2.39
C LEU A 57 1.14 -0.04 -2.86
N GLN A 58 1.12 -0.34 -4.15
CA GLN A 58 0.18 -1.31 -4.72
C GLN A 58 0.63 -2.76 -4.52
N PHE A 59 1.90 -3.06 -4.76
CA PHE A 59 2.37 -4.45 -4.81
C PHE A 59 2.80 -5.03 -3.47
N LEU A 60 3.42 -4.22 -2.60
CA LEU A 60 3.96 -4.75 -1.35
C LEU A 60 2.87 -5.22 -0.37
N PRO A 61 1.74 -4.52 -0.18
CA PRO A 61 0.64 -5.02 0.67
C PRO A 61 0.06 -6.34 0.17
N ILE A 62 -0.14 -6.47 -1.15
CA ILE A 62 -0.64 -7.70 -1.78
C ILE A 62 0.34 -8.85 -1.53
N ALA A 63 1.64 -8.60 -1.71
CA ALA A 63 2.68 -9.60 -1.47
C ALA A 63 2.80 -9.98 0.01
N MET A 64 2.54 -9.04 0.94
CA MET A 64 2.51 -9.32 2.38
C MET A 64 1.25 -10.10 2.76
N LEU A 65 0.10 -9.79 2.16
CA LEU A 65 -1.13 -10.52 2.38
C LEU A 65 -1.02 -11.97 1.90
N ALA A 66 -0.41 -12.21 0.74
CA ALA A 66 -0.15 -13.56 0.24
C ALA A 66 0.65 -14.38 1.26
N ASP A 67 1.70 -13.81 1.87
CA ASP A 67 2.47 -14.49 2.92
C ASP A 67 1.60 -14.84 4.16
N VAL A 68 0.64 -13.98 4.52
CA VAL A 68 -0.32 -14.25 5.62
C VAL A 68 -1.26 -15.38 5.26
N VAL A 69 -1.78 -15.39 4.03
CA VAL A 69 -2.67 -16.44 3.51
C VAL A 69 -1.97 -17.80 3.50
N ASP A 70 -0.70 -17.84 3.08
CA ASP A 70 0.09 -19.09 3.10
C ASP A 70 0.26 -19.64 4.52
N VAL A 71 0.50 -18.75 5.49
CA VAL A 71 0.61 -19.10 6.91
C VAL A 71 -0.73 -19.61 7.47
N ASP A 72 -1.84 -18.96 7.11
CA ASP A 72 -3.18 -19.39 7.55
C ASP A 72 -3.55 -20.75 6.96
N ALA A 73 -3.33 -20.95 5.67
CA ALA A 73 -3.56 -22.23 5.00
C ALA A 73 -2.76 -23.37 5.63
N ALA A 74 -1.52 -23.10 6.00
CA ALA A 74 -0.66 -24.08 6.66
C ALA A 74 -1.08 -24.41 8.10
N ARG A 75 -1.76 -23.48 8.79
CA ARG A 75 -2.26 -23.70 10.16
C ARG A 75 -3.64 -24.33 10.20
N SER A 76 -4.57 -23.84 9.37
CA SER A 76 -5.97 -24.25 9.39
C SER A 76 -6.28 -25.44 8.48
N GLY A 77 -5.37 -25.77 7.54
CA GLY A 77 -5.61 -26.78 6.51
C GLY A 77 -6.63 -26.36 5.45
N GLY A 78 -7.18 -25.15 5.54
CA GLY A 78 -8.21 -24.63 4.64
C GLY A 78 -7.68 -23.54 3.70
N ARG A 79 -8.03 -23.60 2.42
CA ARG A 79 -7.69 -22.57 1.43
C ARG A 79 -8.71 -21.42 1.47
N ARG A 80 -8.45 -20.40 2.29
CA ARG A 80 -9.32 -19.22 2.43
C ARG A 80 -8.79 -17.99 1.69
N ALA A 81 -7.87 -18.17 0.74
CA ALA A 81 -7.23 -17.10 -0.01
C ALA A 81 -8.23 -16.10 -0.62
N GLY A 82 -9.30 -16.61 -1.23
CA GLY A 82 -10.34 -15.77 -1.84
C GLY A 82 -10.98 -14.78 -0.85
N THR A 83 -11.25 -15.21 0.38
CA THR A 83 -11.82 -14.33 1.42
C THR A 83 -10.86 -13.21 1.80
N TYR A 84 -9.57 -13.49 1.97
CA TYR A 84 -8.56 -12.48 2.31
C TYR A 84 -8.41 -11.43 1.20
N PHE A 85 -8.31 -11.85 -0.06
CA PHE A 85 -8.19 -10.93 -1.19
C PHE A 85 -9.49 -10.17 -1.47
N ALA A 86 -10.65 -10.79 -1.28
CA ALA A 86 -11.94 -10.11 -1.38
C ALA A 86 -12.07 -9.00 -0.31
N PHE A 87 -11.67 -9.29 0.93
CA PHE A 87 -11.67 -8.30 2.01
C PHE A 87 -10.70 -7.15 1.74
N LEU A 88 -9.49 -7.43 1.24
CA LEU A 88 -8.55 -6.40 0.84
C LEU A 88 -9.15 -5.48 -0.26
N GLY A 89 -9.70 -6.07 -1.33
CA GLY A 89 -10.31 -5.31 -2.42
C GLY A 89 -11.54 -4.51 -1.98
N PHE A 90 -12.35 -5.03 -1.07
CA PHE A 90 -13.47 -4.32 -0.48
C PHE A 90 -13.01 -3.10 0.34
N THR A 91 -12.01 -3.31 1.21
CA THR A 91 -11.43 -2.24 2.03
C THR A 91 -10.80 -1.14 1.17
N GLU A 92 -10.09 -1.52 0.10
CA GLU A 92 -9.51 -0.58 -0.86
C GLU A 92 -10.57 0.30 -1.53
N LYS A 93 -11.68 -0.30 -2.00
CA LYS A 93 -12.79 0.44 -2.62
C LYS A 93 -13.47 1.41 -1.65
N ILE A 94 -13.71 0.98 -0.42
CA ILE A 94 -14.27 1.85 0.63
C ILE A 94 -13.28 3.01 0.92
N ALA A 95 -12.00 2.71 1.06
CA ALA A 95 -11.00 3.74 1.34
C ALA A 95 -10.93 4.79 0.21
N ILE A 96 -10.98 4.37 -1.06
CA ILE A 96 -11.00 5.28 -2.21
C ILE A 96 -12.28 6.13 -2.21
N ALA A 97 -13.45 5.51 -2.05
CA ALA A 97 -14.74 6.22 -2.07
C ALA A 97 -14.81 7.24 -0.92
N PHE A 98 -14.45 6.82 0.29
CA PHE A 98 -14.46 7.68 1.47
C PHE A 98 -13.41 8.79 1.35
N GLY A 99 -12.18 8.47 0.96
CA GLY A 99 -11.10 9.44 0.80
C GLY A 99 -11.43 10.50 -0.25
N THR A 100 -11.92 10.09 -1.42
CA THR A 100 -12.35 11.01 -2.48
C THR A 100 -13.54 11.86 -2.03
N GLY A 101 -14.57 11.23 -1.46
CA GLY A 101 -15.76 11.93 -0.99
C GLY A 101 -15.44 12.99 0.06
N VAL A 102 -14.69 12.63 1.09
CA VAL A 102 -14.31 13.56 2.16
C VAL A 102 -13.42 14.69 1.63
N SER A 103 -12.41 14.37 0.80
CA SER A 103 -11.49 15.36 0.27
C SER A 103 -12.19 16.39 -0.61
N LEU A 104 -13.03 15.94 -1.54
CA LEU A 104 -13.76 16.83 -2.45
C LEU A 104 -14.77 17.71 -1.68
N ASN A 105 -15.47 17.15 -0.68
CA ASN A 105 -16.40 17.93 0.14
C ASN A 105 -15.67 19.01 0.96
N ILE A 106 -14.54 18.67 1.60
CA ILE A 106 -13.76 19.65 2.36
C ILE A 106 -13.31 20.80 1.45
N VAL A 107 -12.74 20.48 0.30
CA VAL A 107 -12.21 21.48 -0.63
C VAL A 107 -13.33 22.33 -1.24
N GLY A 108 -14.47 21.72 -1.60
CA GLY A 108 -15.65 22.44 -2.11
C GLY A 108 -16.29 23.36 -1.08
N LEU A 109 -16.46 22.91 0.17
CA LEU A 109 -17.02 23.75 1.26
C LEU A 109 -16.13 24.95 1.61
N LEU A 110 -14.81 24.86 1.34
CA LEU A 110 -13.86 25.94 1.56
C LEU A 110 -13.72 26.88 0.35
N GLY A 111 -14.57 26.70 -0.68
CA GLY A 111 -14.69 27.65 -1.79
C GLY A 111 -13.76 27.39 -2.97
N PHE A 112 -13.31 26.16 -3.16
CA PHE A 112 -12.65 25.74 -4.39
C PHE A 112 -13.71 25.38 -5.45
N ASP A 113 -13.63 25.98 -6.63
CA ASP A 113 -14.48 25.64 -7.77
C ASP A 113 -13.72 24.75 -8.78
N PRO A 114 -14.05 23.45 -8.84
CA PRO A 114 -13.40 22.55 -9.79
C PRO A 114 -13.66 22.89 -11.26
N ALA A 115 -14.79 23.52 -11.57
CA ALA A 115 -15.18 23.85 -12.94
C ALA A 115 -14.50 25.13 -13.45
N GLY A 116 -14.39 26.15 -12.59
CA GLY A 116 -13.76 27.42 -12.92
C GLY A 116 -12.27 27.48 -12.61
N GLY A 117 -11.71 26.45 -11.95
CA GLY A 117 -10.30 26.37 -11.58
C GLY A 117 -9.86 27.44 -10.58
N ILE A 118 -8.56 27.74 -10.58
CA ILE A 118 -7.98 28.69 -9.61
C ILE A 118 -8.57 30.09 -9.74
N ALA A 119 -8.88 30.53 -10.96
CA ALA A 119 -9.40 31.87 -11.20
C ALA A 119 -10.82 32.12 -10.63
N ALA A 120 -11.61 31.06 -10.50
CA ALA A 120 -12.97 31.12 -9.93
C ALA A 120 -13.02 30.72 -8.46
N SER A 121 -11.89 30.23 -7.91
CA SER A 121 -11.81 29.76 -6.52
C SER A 121 -11.39 30.89 -5.58
N THR A 122 -11.84 30.80 -4.33
CA THR A 122 -11.35 31.71 -3.27
C THR A 122 -9.91 31.35 -2.88
N ASP A 123 -9.16 32.29 -2.31
CA ASP A 123 -7.79 32.05 -1.79
C ASP A 123 -7.79 30.91 -0.76
N ILE A 124 -8.82 30.86 0.08
CA ILE A 124 -9.00 29.79 1.07
C ILE A 124 -9.28 28.45 0.37
N GLY A 125 -10.03 28.46 -0.71
CA GLY A 125 -10.31 27.26 -1.53
C GLY A 125 -9.03 26.70 -2.14
N VAL A 126 -8.18 27.53 -2.72
CA VAL A 126 -6.89 27.13 -3.30
C VAL A 126 -5.95 26.59 -2.20
N LEU A 127 -5.87 27.29 -1.06
CA LEU A 127 -5.10 26.84 0.09
C LEU A 127 -5.57 25.49 0.63
N SER A 128 -6.90 25.30 0.71
CA SER A 128 -7.50 24.05 1.17
C SER A 128 -7.14 22.87 0.27
N LEU A 129 -7.19 23.07 -1.05
CA LEU A 129 -6.75 22.05 -2.02
C LEU A 129 -5.28 21.67 -1.79
N ARG A 130 -4.39 22.67 -1.64
CA ARG A 130 -2.97 22.45 -1.36
C ARG A 130 -2.77 21.67 -0.06
N LEU A 131 -3.46 22.06 1.02
CA LEU A 131 -3.35 21.39 2.32
C LEU A 131 -3.89 19.96 2.27
N VAL A 132 -5.07 19.71 1.70
CA VAL A 132 -5.65 18.37 1.60
C VAL A 132 -4.75 17.45 0.76
N TYR A 133 -4.21 17.96 -0.36
CA TYR A 133 -3.32 17.19 -1.23
C TYR A 133 -1.98 16.84 -0.58
N CYS A 134 -1.42 17.72 0.24
CA CYS A 134 -0.11 17.53 0.85
C CYS A 134 -0.20 16.89 2.24
N LEU A 135 -1.07 17.41 3.13
CA LEU A 135 -1.16 16.92 4.51
C LEU A 135 -1.94 15.61 4.63
N GLY A 136 -2.96 15.41 3.80
CA GLY A 136 -3.73 14.16 3.81
C GLY A 136 -2.83 12.93 3.72
N PRO A 137 -2.00 12.79 2.70
CA PRO A 137 -1.06 11.67 2.60
C PRO A 137 -0.09 11.57 3.78
N ILE A 138 0.42 12.69 4.30
CA ILE A 138 1.37 12.69 5.43
C ILE A 138 0.72 12.06 6.67
N VAL A 139 -0.51 12.47 6.99
CA VAL A 139 -1.25 11.98 8.17
C VAL A 139 -1.54 10.48 8.02
N PHE A 140 -2.11 10.06 6.89
CA PHE A 140 -2.50 8.67 6.69
C PHE A 140 -1.29 7.73 6.54
N TYR A 141 -0.24 8.14 5.85
CA TYR A 141 0.98 7.33 5.75
C TYR A 141 1.75 7.31 7.07
N GLY A 142 1.75 8.40 7.84
CA GLY A 142 2.30 8.41 9.20
C GLY A 142 1.56 7.45 10.13
N LEU A 143 0.23 7.41 10.07
CA LEU A 143 -0.59 6.46 10.82
C LEU A 143 -0.33 5.02 10.37
N ALA A 144 -0.27 4.76 9.08
CA ALA A 144 0.06 3.46 8.51
C ALA A 144 1.47 3.00 8.95
N LEU A 145 2.45 3.90 8.93
CA LEU A 145 3.81 3.63 9.38
C LEU A 145 3.84 3.22 10.86
N LYS A 146 3.10 3.93 11.72
CA LYS A 146 2.96 3.61 13.14
C LYS A 146 2.35 2.22 13.37
N LEU A 147 1.31 1.86 12.59
CA LEU A 147 0.66 0.55 12.68
C LEU A 147 1.59 -0.57 12.22
N ILE A 148 2.36 -0.33 11.15
CA ILE A 148 3.27 -1.32 10.58
C ILE A 148 4.56 -1.45 11.39
N TRP A 149 4.99 -0.42 12.11
CA TRP A 149 6.22 -0.44 12.90
C TRP A 149 6.28 -1.65 13.87
N ASN A 150 5.17 -2.00 14.48
CA ASN A 150 5.04 -3.13 15.40
C ASN A 150 4.62 -4.44 14.72
N TYR A 151 4.73 -4.55 13.38
CA TYR A 151 4.31 -5.74 12.65
C TYR A 151 5.16 -6.97 13.05
N PRO A 152 4.54 -8.03 13.61
CA PRO A 152 5.27 -9.13 14.27
C PRO A 152 5.89 -10.16 13.30
N LEU A 153 5.60 -10.08 11.99
CA LEU A 153 6.08 -11.03 10.99
C LEU A 153 7.40 -10.55 10.37
N THR A 154 8.50 -10.74 11.10
CA THR A 154 9.84 -10.55 10.52
C THR A 154 10.19 -11.68 9.54
N PRO A 155 11.02 -11.44 8.51
CA PRO A 155 11.44 -12.47 7.55
C PRO A 155 12.03 -13.72 8.20
N ALA A 156 12.74 -13.56 9.33
CA ALA A 156 13.30 -14.66 10.10
C ALA A 156 12.22 -15.53 10.78
N ARG A 157 11.10 -14.93 11.19
CA ARG A 157 9.95 -15.65 11.79
C ARG A 157 9.18 -16.41 10.72
N HIS A 158 9.05 -15.83 9.53
CA HIS A 158 8.46 -16.47 8.36
C HIS A 158 9.25 -17.70 7.92
N ALA A 159 10.58 -17.59 7.80
CA ALA A 159 11.45 -18.69 7.44
C ALA A 159 11.36 -19.85 8.45
N ARG A 160 11.40 -19.55 9.74
CA ARG A 160 11.25 -20.57 10.81
C ARG A 160 9.86 -21.23 10.82
N LEU A 161 8.81 -20.48 10.49
CA LEU A 161 7.46 -21.03 10.43
C LEU A 161 7.32 -21.96 9.24
N ARG A 162 7.82 -21.58 8.08
CA ARG A 162 7.86 -22.39 6.87
C ARG A 162 8.64 -23.70 7.08
N GLU A 163 9.81 -23.62 7.68
CA GLU A 163 10.61 -24.79 8.02
C GLU A 163 9.88 -25.75 8.99
N ARG A 164 9.19 -25.22 10.00
CA ARG A 164 8.37 -26.03 10.91
C ARG A 164 7.21 -26.72 10.20
N LEU A 165 6.58 -26.05 9.24
CA LEU A 165 5.49 -26.58 8.44
C LEU A 165 5.97 -27.67 7.49
N GLU A 166 7.10 -27.46 6.83
CA GLU A 166 7.73 -28.47 5.98
C GLU A 166 8.15 -29.72 6.78
N ARG A 167 8.72 -29.54 7.96
CA ARG A 167 9.05 -30.65 8.89
C ARG A 167 7.81 -31.39 9.37
N ARG A 168 6.70 -30.68 9.59
CA ARG A 168 5.42 -31.30 10.00
C ARG A 168 4.78 -32.07 8.86
N ALA A 169 4.80 -31.52 7.64
CA ALA A 169 4.34 -32.21 6.44
C ALA A 169 5.14 -33.49 6.17
N ALA A 170 6.47 -33.43 6.32
CA ALA A 170 7.34 -34.60 6.19
C ALA A 170 7.08 -35.67 7.26
N ARG A 171 6.71 -35.28 8.49
CA ARG A 171 6.37 -36.24 9.58
C ARG A 171 4.99 -36.90 9.42
N LEU A 172 4.05 -36.24 8.74
CA LEU A 172 2.71 -36.77 8.48
C LEU A 172 2.63 -37.68 7.24
N GLY A 173 3.81 -38.11 6.71
CA GLY A 173 3.92 -39.07 5.63
C GLY A 173 3.44 -38.48 4.29
N GLY A 174 4.30 -37.72 3.68
CA GLY A 174 4.49 -37.60 2.24
C GLY A 174 3.31 -37.78 1.28
N GLN A 175 2.12 -37.27 1.58
CA GLN A 175 1.19 -37.00 0.51
C GLN A 175 1.48 -35.61 -0.01
N PRO A 176 1.93 -35.46 -1.26
CA PRO A 176 2.02 -34.17 -1.92
C PRO A 176 0.58 -33.68 -2.13
N ALA A 177 0.02 -33.07 -1.06
CA ALA A 177 -1.29 -32.44 -1.14
C ALA A 177 -1.16 -31.25 -2.09
N ALA A 178 -1.65 -31.46 -3.31
CA ALA A 178 -2.15 -30.41 -4.19
C ALA A 178 -1.21 -29.69 -5.16
N ALA A 179 -0.04 -30.25 -5.51
CA ALA A 179 0.58 -29.84 -6.79
C ALA A 179 -0.10 -30.52 -7.98
N ASP A 180 -0.65 -31.73 -7.81
CA ASP A 180 -1.24 -32.51 -8.92
C ASP A 180 -2.75 -32.26 -9.15
N ALA A 181 -3.45 -31.64 -8.21
CA ALA A 181 -4.88 -31.38 -8.38
C ALA A 181 -5.19 -30.13 -9.28
N VAL A 182 -4.20 -29.29 -9.54
CA VAL A 182 -4.34 -28.13 -10.45
C VAL A 182 -4.02 -28.52 -11.90
N ALA A 183 -3.29 -29.61 -12.11
CA ALA A 183 -2.94 -30.07 -13.45
C ALA A 183 -3.99 -30.96 -14.11
N GLN A 184 -5.08 -31.32 -13.41
CA GLN A 184 -6.10 -32.26 -13.89
C GLN A 184 -7.53 -31.69 -13.84
N GLN A 185 -7.71 -30.43 -14.12
CA GLN A 185 -9.04 -29.92 -14.49
C GLN A 185 -9.03 -29.50 -15.96
N PRO A 186 -9.92 -30.10 -16.77
CA PRO A 186 -10.02 -29.83 -18.20
C PRO A 186 -10.48 -28.41 -18.53
#